data_af2b0f66ce2da275a9b66e230cb1e788
#
_entry.id   af2b0f66ce2da275a9b66e230cb1e788
#
_cell.length_a   1.000
_cell.length_b   1.000
_cell.length_c   1.000
_cell.angle_alpha   90.00
_cell.angle_beta   90.00
_cell.angle_gamma   90.00
#
_symmetry.space_group_name_H-M   'P 1'
#
loop_
_entity.id
_entity.type
_entity.pdbx_description
1 polymer ?
#
loop_
_entity_poly.entity_id
_entity_poly.type
_entity_poly.pdbx_seq_one_letter_code
_entity_poly.pdbx_strand_id
1 'polypeptide(L)' 'MYNIQLDISHEPTHSEVSQFAKDHGCTATLVQENGPAGGNPLYLFQSEKFDYLDELVSQVLGTNTDTEFAKTAIWES' A
#
# COMPACT_ATOMS: atom_id res chain seq x y z
N MET A 1 9.35 10.06 -7.11
CA MET A 1 8.81 9.15 -6.04
C MET A 1 7.67 8.33 -6.59
N TYR A 2 7.64 7.06 -6.26
CA TYR A 2 6.57 6.15 -6.71
C TYR A 2 5.50 6.04 -5.63
N ASN A 3 4.26 5.90 -6.05
CA ASN A 3 3.09 5.97 -5.17
C ASN A 3 2.07 4.92 -5.54
N ILE A 4 1.35 4.39 -4.55
CA ILE A 4 0.18 3.57 -4.78
C ILE A 4 -0.78 3.72 -3.59
N GLN A 5 -2.08 3.73 -3.86
CA GLN A 5 -3.10 3.71 -2.82
C GLN A 5 -3.70 2.31 -2.72
N LEU A 6 -3.71 1.78 -1.52
CA LEU A 6 -4.28 0.46 -1.24
C LEU A 6 -5.16 0.52 -0.01
N ASP A 7 -6.26 -0.22 -0.03
CA ASP A 7 -7.06 -0.42 1.16
C ASP A 7 -6.49 -1.60 1.96
N ILE A 8 -6.37 -1.40 3.25
CA ILE A 8 -5.79 -2.38 4.17
C ILE A 8 -6.86 -2.78 5.17
N SER A 9 -6.90 -4.06 5.54
CA SER A 9 -7.81 -4.55 6.57
C SER A 9 -7.74 -3.71 7.84
N HIS A 10 -8.84 -3.63 8.59
CA HIS A 10 -8.89 -2.93 9.87
C HIS A 10 -8.07 -3.62 10.96
N GLU A 11 -7.65 -4.87 10.77
CA GLU A 11 -6.94 -5.63 11.80
C GLU A 11 -5.60 -5.04 12.21
N PRO A 12 -4.70 -4.64 11.28
CA PRO A 12 -3.46 -3.99 11.70
C PRO A 12 -3.72 -2.54 12.11
N THR A 13 -3.01 -2.11 13.15
CA THR A 13 -3.06 -0.72 13.60
C THR A 13 -2.27 0.16 12.63
N HIS A 14 -2.46 1.48 12.73
CA HIS A 14 -1.67 2.43 11.92
C HIS A 14 -0.18 2.25 12.15
N SER A 15 0.23 2.01 13.40
CA SER A 15 1.64 1.78 13.73
C SER A 15 2.19 0.55 13.05
N GLU A 16 1.41 -0.52 12.99
CA GLU A 16 1.80 -1.76 12.33
C GLU A 16 1.93 -1.57 10.81
N VAL A 17 0.99 -0.85 10.20
CA VAL A 17 1.05 -0.56 8.76
C VAL A 17 2.26 0.30 8.44
N SER A 18 2.53 1.33 9.25
CA SER A 18 3.68 2.20 9.06
C SER A 18 5.00 1.44 9.21
N GLN A 19 5.09 0.55 10.19
CA GLN A 19 6.29 -0.26 10.40
C GLN A 19 6.49 -1.24 9.25
N PHE A 20 5.43 -1.87 8.78
CA PHE A 20 5.48 -2.77 7.64
C PHE A 20 6.02 -2.04 6.40
N ALA A 21 5.52 -0.83 6.13
CA ALA A 21 6.00 -0.03 5.01
C ALA A 21 7.49 0.29 5.15
N LYS A 22 7.92 0.71 6.34
CA LYS A 22 9.32 1.02 6.63
C LYS A 22 10.22 -0.19 6.38
N ASP A 23 9.78 -1.37 6.80
CA ASP A 23 10.54 -2.60 6.64
C ASP A 23 10.75 -2.94 5.16
N HIS A 24 9.93 -2.38 4.28
CA HIS A 24 10.03 -2.57 2.83
C HIS A 24 10.59 -1.33 2.11
N GLY A 25 11.19 -0.40 2.86
CA GLY A 25 11.77 0.80 2.28
C GLY A 25 10.74 1.80 1.76
N CYS A 26 9.53 1.77 2.32
CA CYS A 26 8.43 2.62 1.92
C CYS A 26 7.90 3.43 3.09
N THR A 27 6.98 4.36 2.81
CA THR A 27 6.22 5.08 3.83
C THR A 27 4.74 4.82 3.62
N ALA A 28 3.96 4.88 4.69
CA ALA A 28 2.51 4.72 4.63
C ALA A 28 1.85 5.93 5.27
N THR A 29 0.87 6.50 4.57
CA THR A 29 0.09 7.63 5.05
C THR A 29 -1.39 7.26 4.98
N LEU A 30 -2.12 7.42 6.08
CA LEU A 30 -3.56 7.17 6.08
C LEU A 30 -4.26 8.28 5.30
N VAL A 31 -4.96 7.88 4.24
CA VAL A 31 -5.71 8.82 3.39
C VAL A 31 -7.16 8.93 3.87
N GLN A 32 -7.77 7.79 4.19
CA GLN A 32 -9.15 7.71 4.66
C GLN A 32 -9.27 6.62 5.71
N GLU A 33 -9.84 6.95 6.87
CA GLU A 33 -10.02 5.99 7.95
C GLU A 33 -10.99 4.87 7.58
N ASN A 34 -12.04 5.22 6.82
CA ASN A 34 -12.99 4.26 6.27
C ASN A 34 -13.04 4.51 4.78
N GLY A 35 -12.88 3.45 4.01
CA GLY A 35 -12.97 3.55 2.57
C GLY A 35 -14.39 3.89 2.10
N PRO A 36 -14.63 3.95 0.79
CA PRO A 36 -15.96 4.21 0.26
C PRO A 36 -16.98 3.23 0.85
N ALA A 37 -18.15 3.74 1.22
CA ALA A 37 -19.24 2.95 1.82
C ALA A 37 -18.86 2.28 3.14
N GLY A 38 -17.92 2.86 3.89
CA GLY A 38 -17.51 2.33 5.20
C GLY A 38 -16.58 1.13 5.14
N GLY A 39 -15.88 0.94 4.01
CA GLY A 39 -14.95 -0.16 3.83
C GLY A 39 -13.64 0.02 4.59
N ASN A 40 -12.61 -0.71 4.18
CA ASN A 40 -11.30 -0.70 4.83
C ASN A 40 -10.62 0.67 4.73
N PRO A 41 -9.72 1.00 5.68
CA PRO A 41 -8.95 2.23 5.58
C PRO A 41 -8.08 2.24 4.33
N LEU A 42 -7.94 3.41 3.72
CA LEU A 42 -7.15 3.62 2.52
C LEU A 42 -5.83 4.26 2.90
N TYR A 43 -4.74 3.66 2.45
CA TYR A 43 -3.38 4.16 2.70
C TYR A 43 -2.70 4.53 1.39
N LEU A 44 -1.88 5.58 1.46
CA LEU A 44 -0.94 5.93 0.39
C LEU A 44 0.43 5.38 0.76
N PHE A 45 0.95 4.49 -0.06
CA PHE A 45 2.31 3.96 0.09
C PHE A 45 3.22 4.66 -0.91
N GLN A 46 4.39 5.07 -0.45
CA GLN A 46 5.35 5.81 -1.27
C GLN A 46 6.75 5.25 -1.09
N SER A 47 7.54 5.28 -2.16
CA SER A 47 8.95 4.90 -2.12
C SER A 47 9.72 5.63 -3.22
N GLU A 48 10.99 5.88 -2.97
CA GLU A 48 11.87 6.44 -4.01
C GLU A 48 12.25 5.38 -5.04
N LYS A 49 12.09 4.09 -4.70
CA LYS A 49 12.44 2.98 -5.59
C LYS A 49 11.20 2.17 -5.95
N PHE A 50 10.98 2.01 -7.24
CA PHE A 50 9.87 1.22 -7.77
C PHE A 50 9.88 -0.21 -7.20
N ASP A 51 11.06 -0.84 -7.15
CA ASP A 51 11.20 -2.23 -6.72
C ASP A 51 10.70 -2.44 -5.29
N TYR A 52 10.93 -1.49 -4.40
CA TYR A 52 10.48 -1.57 -3.02
C TYR A 52 8.95 -1.54 -2.95
N LEU A 53 8.33 -0.67 -3.74
CA LEU A 53 6.88 -0.55 -3.76
C LEU A 53 6.25 -1.77 -4.43
N ASP A 54 6.85 -2.26 -5.51
CA ASP A 54 6.42 -3.47 -6.19
C ASP A 54 6.39 -4.67 -5.23
N GLU A 55 7.44 -4.84 -4.46
CA GLU A 55 7.52 -5.92 -3.48
C GLU A 55 6.50 -5.75 -2.35
N LEU A 56 6.31 -4.52 -1.87
CA LEU A 56 5.31 -4.23 -0.85
C LEU A 56 3.91 -4.65 -1.31
N VAL A 57 3.56 -4.30 -2.54
CA VAL A 57 2.25 -4.67 -3.12
C VAL A 57 2.10 -6.19 -3.16
N SER A 58 3.16 -6.91 -3.55
CA SER A 58 3.15 -8.37 -3.56
C SER A 58 2.95 -8.96 -2.17
N GLN A 59 3.56 -8.35 -1.15
CA GLN A 59 3.41 -8.81 0.24
C GLN A 59 1.99 -8.56 0.76
N VAL A 60 1.36 -7.47 0.35
CA VAL A 60 0.00 -7.14 0.78
C VAL A 60 -1.04 -8.01 0.08
N LEU A 61 -0.92 -8.18 -1.23
CA LEU A 61 -1.95 -8.82 -2.07
C LEU A 61 -1.60 -10.24 -2.47
N GLY A 62 -0.37 -10.68 -2.23
CA GLY A 62 0.13 -11.97 -2.68
C GLY A 62 0.63 -11.92 -4.12
N THR A 63 0.85 -13.08 -4.72
CA THR A 63 1.34 -13.19 -6.09
C THR A 63 0.28 -13.83 -6.97
N ASN A 64 -0.54 -13.03 -7.61
CA ASN A 64 -1.61 -13.51 -8.49
C ASN A 64 -1.91 -12.45 -9.56
N THR A 65 -2.86 -12.75 -10.43
CA THR A 65 -3.25 -11.84 -11.53
C THR A 65 -3.75 -10.50 -11.01
N ASP A 66 -4.51 -10.50 -9.91
CA ASP A 66 -5.04 -9.27 -9.31
C ASP A 66 -3.92 -8.38 -8.79
N THR A 67 -2.86 -8.98 -8.24
CA THR A 67 -1.68 -8.25 -7.78
C THR A 67 -0.98 -7.57 -8.95
N GLU A 68 -0.77 -8.30 -10.04
CA GLU A 68 -0.14 -7.73 -11.22
C GLU A 68 -0.98 -6.58 -11.80
N PHE A 69 -2.30 -6.72 -11.76
CA PHE A 69 -3.18 -5.65 -12.19
C PHE A 69 -3.06 -4.43 -11.26
N ALA A 70 -3.01 -4.65 -9.94
CA ALA A 70 -2.87 -3.56 -8.97
C ALA A 70 -1.58 -2.79 -9.18
N LYS A 71 -0.49 -3.46 -9.54
CA LYS A 71 0.81 -2.82 -9.79
C LYS A 71 0.75 -1.81 -10.92
N THR A 72 -0.21 -1.93 -11.85
CA THR A 72 -0.39 -0.96 -12.93
C THR A 72 -0.88 0.39 -12.40
N ALA A 73 -1.38 0.44 -11.16
CA ALA A 73 -1.84 1.68 -10.54
C ALA A 73 -0.71 2.43 -9.83
N ILE A 74 0.51 1.91 -9.82
CA ILE A 74 1.66 2.64 -9.27
C ILE A 74 1.95 3.81 -10.20
N TRP A 75 2.03 5.02 -9.62
CA TRP A 75 2.36 6.20 -10.41
C TRP A 75 3.58 6.92 -9.83
N GLU A 76 4.23 7.69 -10.67
CA GLU A 76 5.40 8.47 -10.29
C GLU A 76 5.02 9.95 -10.19
N SER A 77 5.44 10.58 -9.11
CA SER A 77 5.21 12.02 -8.90
C SER A 77 6.51 12.81 -8.95
#